data_23379ae8d59b8ec46939d3618c94f99b
#
_entry.id   23379ae8d59b8ec46939d3618c94f99b
#
_cell.length_a   1.000
_cell.length_b   1.000
_cell.length_c   1.000
_cell.angle_alpha   90.00
_cell.angle_beta   90.00
_cell.angle_gamma   90.00
#
_symmetry.space_group_name_H-M   'P 1'
#
loop_
_entity.id
_entity.type
_entity.pdbx_description
1 polymer ?
#
loop_
_entity_poly.entity_id
_entity_poly.type
_entity_poly.pdbx_seq_one_letter_code
_entity_poly.pdbx_strand_id
1 'polypeptide(L)'
;MRFELMLPYQIKEAIAKNIPIVLPIGVMEYHGEHMAVGMDTLAVTKSLNKLESQMEVVILPPFSYGAASYAVAGPEGTGTLHIDAEVLAPVAEQIFNGLLRIGFRNIHGVVHHQTENFSAGMPTDLAFKIGARQAIFKFLERNNGEAWWGSQDMRDYYTQHQSAADPFNWIKLHPLMDAEIIKNYIFDHA
;
A
#
# COMPACT_ATOMS: atom_id res chain seq x y z
N MET A 1 -2.46 -12.11 -11.38
CA MET A 1 -1.20 -12.91 -11.34
C MET A 1 -0.55 -12.76 -9.99
N ARG A 2 0.01 -13.83 -9.42
CA ARG A 2 0.71 -13.80 -8.12
C ARG A 2 2.20 -13.58 -8.35
N PHE A 3 2.74 -12.49 -7.81
CA PHE A 3 4.12 -12.09 -8.06
C PHE A 3 5.13 -13.18 -7.71
N GLU A 4 4.95 -13.85 -6.59
CA GLU A 4 5.82 -14.93 -6.09
C GLU A 4 5.83 -16.18 -6.99
N LEU A 5 4.87 -16.30 -7.90
CA LEU A 5 4.76 -17.41 -8.85
C LEU A 5 5.19 -17.01 -10.27
N MET A 6 5.52 -15.73 -10.50
CA MET A 6 5.88 -15.23 -11.84
C MET A 6 7.32 -15.59 -12.20
N LEU A 7 7.51 -15.95 -13.43
CA LEU A 7 8.83 -16.12 -14.03
C LEU A 7 9.38 -14.75 -14.50
N PRO A 8 10.71 -14.57 -14.60
CA PRO A 8 11.31 -13.28 -14.96
C PRO A 8 10.80 -12.67 -16.27
N TYR A 9 10.47 -13.49 -17.28
CA TYR A 9 9.92 -12.99 -18.53
C TYR A 9 8.51 -12.43 -18.37
N GLN A 10 7.68 -13.02 -17.49
CA GLN A 10 6.33 -12.53 -17.20
C GLN A 10 6.38 -11.20 -16.45
N ILE A 11 7.37 -11.01 -15.56
CA ILE A 11 7.61 -9.71 -14.90
C ILE A 11 7.97 -8.65 -15.94
N LYS A 12 8.86 -8.94 -16.89
CA LYS A 12 9.22 -8.01 -17.97
C LYS A 12 8.01 -7.65 -18.84
N GLU A 13 7.16 -8.62 -19.14
CA GLU A 13 5.92 -8.40 -19.90
C GLU A 13 4.93 -7.52 -19.13
N ALA A 14 4.74 -7.77 -17.83
CA ALA A 14 3.88 -6.96 -16.99
C ALA A 14 4.35 -5.49 -16.91
N ILE A 15 5.65 -5.26 -16.80
CA ILE A 15 6.25 -3.93 -16.81
C ILE A 15 6.03 -3.26 -18.18
N ALA A 16 6.30 -3.95 -19.29
CA ALA A 16 6.14 -3.41 -20.63
C ALA A 16 4.69 -3.01 -20.95
N LYS A 17 3.73 -3.75 -20.40
CA LYS A 17 2.28 -3.45 -20.50
C LYS A 17 1.78 -2.45 -19.45
N ASN A 18 2.63 -1.98 -18.54
CA ASN A 18 2.27 -1.15 -17.41
C ASN A 18 1.14 -1.74 -16.54
N ILE A 19 1.13 -3.07 -16.38
CA ILE A 19 0.14 -3.77 -15.55
C ILE A 19 0.30 -3.30 -14.10
N PRO A 20 -0.81 -2.94 -13.40
CA PRO A 20 -0.73 -2.53 -12.01
C PRO A 20 -0.20 -3.66 -11.12
N ILE A 21 0.73 -3.31 -10.22
CA ILE A 21 1.18 -4.21 -9.15
C ILE A 21 0.63 -3.72 -7.81
N VAL A 22 0.02 -4.62 -7.05
CA VAL A 22 -0.71 -4.30 -5.84
C VAL A 22 -0.14 -5.03 -4.64
N LEU A 23 0.16 -4.28 -3.57
CA LEU A 23 0.53 -4.80 -2.26
C LEU A 23 -0.72 -4.81 -1.37
N PRO A 24 -1.24 -5.98 -0.97
CA PRO A 24 -2.26 -6.08 0.07
C PRO A 24 -1.64 -5.77 1.43
N ILE A 25 -2.25 -4.84 2.18
CA ILE A 25 -1.74 -4.40 3.49
C ILE A 25 -2.86 -4.57 4.51
N GLY A 26 -2.60 -5.37 5.53
CA GLY A 26 -3.47 -5.56 6.68
C GLY A 26 -2.64 -5.62 7.96
N VAL A 27 -3.28 -6.06 9.05
CA VAL A 27 -2.64 -6.31 10.33
C VAL A 27 -3.11 -7.63 10.91
N MET A 28 -2.42 -8.11 11.94
CA MET A 28 -2.88 -9.17 12.84
C MET A 28 -3.37 -8.52 14.11
N GLU A 29 -4.68 -8.32 14.23
CA GLU A 29 -5.28 -7.65 15.37
C GLU A 29 -6.57 -8.36 15.83
N TYR A 30 -6.79 -8.38 17.13
CA TYR A 30 -8.00 -8.92 17.74
C TYR A 30 -9.20 -8.00 17.49
N HIS A 31 -10.26 -8.56 16.90
CA HIS A 31 -11.51 -7.88 16.59
C HIS A 31 -12.72 -8.46 17.36
N GLY A 32 -12.46 -9.24 18.41
CA GLY A 32 -13.46 -9.94 19.19
C GLY A 32 -13.43 -11.47 18.97
N GLU A 33 -14.09 -12.21 19.86
CA GLU A 33 -14.06 -13.69 19.90
C GLU A 33 -14.63 -14.38 18.63
N HIS A 34 -15.39 -13.64 17.83
CA HIS A 34 -16.08 -14.16 16.65
C HIS A 34 -15.34 -13.90 15.33
N MET A 35 -14.22 -13.18 15.36
CA MET A 35 -13.44 -12.81 14.16
C MET A 35 -12.06 -13.44 14.18
N ALA A 36 -11.59 -13.83 13.00
CA ALA A 36 -10.19 -14.25 12.84
C ALA A 36 -9.23 -13.08 13.09
N VAL A 37 -8.13 -13.32 13.81
CA VAL A 37 -7.10 -12.30 14.10
C VAL A 37 -6.54 -11.63 12.83
N GLY A 38 -6.46 -12.37 11.73
CA GLY A 38 -6.02 -11.86 10.43
C GLY A 38 -7.13 -11.24 9.58
N MET A 39 -8.26 -10.82 10.16
CA MET A 39 -9.44 -10.35 9.42
C MET A 39 -9.07 -9.26 8.40
N ASP A 40 -8.29 -8.27 8.78
CA ASP A 40 -7.86 -7.18 7.91
C ASP A 40 -7.11 -7.69 6.67
N THR A 41 -6.12 -8.56 6.89
CA THR A 41 -5.36 -9.17 5.80
C THR A 41 -6.25 -10.05 4.91
N LEU A 42 -7.18 -10.81 5.51
CA LEU A 42 -8.10 -11.65 4.77
C LEU A 42 -9.06 -10.84 3.91
N ALA A 43 -9.59 -9.72 4.44
CA ALA A 43 -10.50 -8.84 3.72
C ALA A 43 -9.83 -8.26 2.47
N VAL A 44 -8.65 -7.64 2.60
CA VAL A 44 -7.93 -7.08 1.45
C VAL A 44 -7.52 -8.15 0.46
N THR A 45 -7.05 -9.31 0.92
CA THR A 45 -6.65 -10.41 0.04
C THR A 45 -7.83 -10.96 -0.76
N LYS A 46 -8.98 -11.16 -0.14
CA LYS A 46 -10.19 -11.65 -0.82
C LYS A 46 -10.73 -10.63 -1.82
N SER A 47 -10.68 -9.34 -1.50
CA SER A 47 -11.09 -8.28 -2.43
C SER A 47 -10.17 -8.24 -3.66
N LEU A 48 -8.85 -8.38 -3.48
CA LEU A 48 -7.91 -8.42 -4.60
C LEU A 48 -8.03 -9.71 -5.42
N ASN A 49 -8.40 -10.85 -4.83
CA ASN A 49 -8.72 -12.07 -5.58
C ASN A 49 -9.90 -11.84 -6.54
N LYS A 50 -10.92 -11.10 -6.09
CA LYS A 50 -12.04 -10.71 -6.94
C LYS A 50 -11.61 -9.76 -8.06
N LEU A 51 -10.76 -8.78 -7.76
CA LEU A 51 -10.20 -7.87 -8.75
C LEU A 51 -9.40 -8.62 -9.82
N GLU A 52 -8.57 -9.59 -9.43
CA GLU A 52 -7.77 -10.43 -10.33
C GLU A 52 -8.65 -11.20 -11.35
N SER A 53 -9.89 -11.55 -10.98
CA SER A 53 -10.83 -12.20 -11.90
C SER A 53 -11.46 -11.25 -12.93
N GLN A 54 -11.29 -9.93 -12.76
CA GLN A 54 -11.92 -8.90 -13.58
C GLN A 54 -10.93 -8.12 -14.47
N MET A 55 -9.64 -8.09 -14.09
CA MET A 55 -8.61 -7.37 -14.83
C MET A 55 -7.23 -7.98 -14.66
N GLU A 56 -6.32 -7.65 -15.59
CA GLU A 56 -4.90 -8.00 -15.42
C GLU A 56 -4.30 -7.18 -14.29
N VAL A 57 -3.81 -7.86 -13.27
CA VAL A 57 -3.16 -7.27 -12.10
C VAL A 57 -2.10 -8.22 -11.56
N VAL A 58 -0.97 -7.69 -11.11
CA VAL A 58 0.03 -8.43 -10.34
C VAL A 58 -0.22 -8.18 -8.86
N ILE A 59 -0.33 -9.24 -8.07
CA ILE A 59 -0.59 -9.14 -6.64
C ILE A 59 0.60 -9.69 -5.88
N LEU A 60 1.18 -8.86 -5.01
CA LEU A 60 2.27 -9.24 -4.10
C LEU A 60 1.74 -10.13 -2.96
N PRO A 61 2.61 -10.92 -2.32
CA PRO A 61 2.28 -11.55 -1.05
C PRO A 61 1.77 -10.50 -0.04
N PRO A 62 0.72 -10.80 0.74
CA PRO A 62 0.14 -9.83 1.65
C PRO A 62 1.12 -9.45 2.77
N PHE A 63 1.15 -8.17 3.09
CA PHE A 63 1.82 -7.64 4.25
C PHE A 63 0.83 -7.63 5.42
N SER A 64 1.08 -8.49 6.41
CA SER A 64 0.12 -8.77 7.49
C SER A 64 0.53 -8.18 8.84
N TYR A 65 1.56 -7.36 8.87
CA TYR A 65 2.07 -6.77 10.11
C TYR A 65 1.87 -5.26 10.11
N GLY A 66 1.41 -4.70 11.23
CA GLY A 66 1.12 -3.27 11.30
C GLY A 66 1.07 -2.76 12.73
N ALA A 67 0.84 -1.45 12.84
CA ALA A 67 0.61 -0.81 14.12
C ALA A 67 -0.84 -1.08 14.56
N ALA A 68 -1.01 -1.95 15.54
CA ALA A 68 -2.33 -2.26 16.09
C ALA A 68 -2.91 -1.07 16.85
N SER A 69 -4.23 -0.96 16.86
CA SER A 69 -4.96 0.10 17.58
C SER A 69 -5.25 -0.26 19.03
N TYR A 70 -5.33 -1.55 19.34
CA TYR A 70 -5.83 -2.08 20.63
C TYR A 70 -7.23 -1.58 20.99
N ALA A 71 -8.04 -1.20 19.99
CA ALA A 71 -9.36 -0.62 20.22
C ALA A 71 -10.33 -1.57 20.93
N VAL A 72 -10.19 -2.89 20.70
CA VAL A 72 -11.07 -3.91 21.30
C VAL A 72 -10.46 -4.49 22.57
N ALA A 73 -9.18 -4.90 22.53
CA ALA A 73 -8.46 -5.44 23.68
C ALA A 73 -6.94 -5.29 23.50
N GLY A 74 -6.18 -5.38 24.61
CA GLY A 74 -4.73 -5.48 24.59
C GLY A 74 -4.23 -6.79 23.95
N PRO A 75 -2.92 -6.95 23.78
CA PRO A 75 -2.33 -8.08 23.06
C PRO A 75 -2.34 -9.40 23.85
N GLU A 76 -2.44 -9.32 25.19
CA GLU A 76 -2.29 -10.47 26.09
C GLU A 76 -3.43 -11.49 25.86
N GLY A 77 -3.05 -12.65 25.32
CA GLY A 77 -3.96 -13.77 25.06
C GLY A 77 -4.91 -13.58 23.85
N THR A 78 -4.81 -12.46 23.11
CA THR A 78 -5.73 -12.17 21.98
C THR A 78 -5.16 -12.50 20.62
N GLY A 79 -3.83 -12.63 20.48
CA GLY A 79 -3.15 -12.91 19.23
C GLY A 79 -2.81 -11.67 18.40
N THR A 80 -3.00 -10.47 18.93
CA THR A 80 -2.55 -9.21 18.27
C THR A 80 -1.03 -9.15 18.20
N LEU A 81 -0.50 -8.88 17.00
CA LEU A 81 0.92 -8.61 16.76
C LEU A 81 1.11 -7.17 16.33
N HIS A 82 1.71 -6.38 17.21
CA HIS A 82 1.99 -4.97 16.97
C HIS A 82 3.40 -4.74 16.45
N ILE A 83 3.53 -3.86 15.46
CA ILE A 83 4.81 -3.31 15.00
C ILE A 83 4.67 -1.79 14.92
N ASP A 84 5.59 -1.07 15.56
CA ASP A 84 5.60 0.39 15.54
C ASP A 84 5.69 0.97 14.13
N ALA A 85 5.00 2.07 13.89
CA ALA A 85 4.97 2.74 12.60
C ALA A 85 6.37 3.20 12.14
N GLU A 86 7.23 3.57 13.07
CA GLU A 86 8.62 3.95 12.83
C GLU A 86 9.46 2.81 12.25
N VAL A 87 9.12 1.56 12.59
CA VAL A 87 9.75 0.37 12.01
C VAL A 87 9.17 0.04 10.64
N LEU A 88 7.86 0.26 10.46
CA LEU A 88 7.17 -0.04 9.21
C LEU A 88 7.59 0.88 8.06
N ALA A 89 7.81 2.16 8.32
CA ALA A 89 8.13 3.12 7.26
C ALA A 89 9.42 2.77 6.49
N PRO A 90 10.54 2.41 7.13
CA PRO A 90 11.73 1.91 6.44
C PRO A 90 11.49 0.60 5.67
N VAL A 91 10.67 -0.31 6.19
CA VAL A 91 10.34 -1.56 5.50
C VAL A 91 9.53 -1.28 4.24
N ALA A 92 8.50 -0.43 4.34
CA ALA A 92 7.70 0.00 3.21
C ALA A 92 8.54 0.70 2.13
N GLU A 93 9.48 1.58 2.54
CA GLU A 93 10.43 2.22 1.62
C GLU A 93 11.23 1.17 0.83
N GLN A 94 11.78 0.16 1.50
CA GLN A 94 12.58 -0.86 0.85
C GLN A 94 11.76 -1.71 -0.12
N ILE A 95 10.53 -2.07 0.22
CA ILE A 95 9.61 -2.79 -0.67
C ILE A 95 9.35 -1.96 -1.93
N PHE A 96 8.94 -0.71 -1.79
CA PHE A 96 8.62 0.16 -2.92
C PHE A 96 9.86 0.49 -3.76
N ASN A 97 11.00 0.77 -3.14
CA ASN A 97 12.25 0.96 -3.88
C ASN A 97 12.67 -0.29 -4.65
N GLY A 98 12.45 -1.48 -4.08
CA GLY A 98 12.62 -2.75 -4.79
C GLY A 98 11.78 -2.82 -6.06
N LEU A 99 10.48 -2.51 -5.97
CA LEU A 99 9.57 -2.50 -7.11
C LEU A 99 9.97 -1.47 -8.17
N LEU A 100 10.37 -0.27 -7.77
CA LEU A 100 10.86 0.77 -8.69
C LEU A 100 12.14 0.32 -9.42
N ARG A 101 13.04 -0.38 -8.72
CA ARG A 101 14.28 -0.91 -9.31
C ARG A 101 14.04 -2.07 -10.26
N ILE A 102 13.02 -2.90 -10.01
CA ILE A 102 12.57 -3.95 -10.94
C ILE A 102 12.04 -3.31 -12.23
N GLY A 103 11.41 -2.14 -12.14
CA GLY A 103 10.92 -1.38 -13.30
C GLY A 103 9.45 -0.98 -13.23
N PHE A 104 8.71 -1.39 -12.19
CA PHE A 104 7.30 -1.01 -12.04
C PHE A 104 7.15 0.50 -11.80
N ARG A 105 6.08 1.08 -12.42
CA ARG A 105 5.70 2.50 -12.28
C ARG A 105 4.21 2.67 -11.98
N ASN A 106 3.45 1.58 -11.94
CA ASN A 106 2.03 1.53 -11.63
C ASN A 106 1.83 0.67 -10.38
N ILE A 107 2.24 1.23 -9.23
CA ILE A 107 2.35 0.52 -7.95
C ILE A 107 1.24 1.00 -7.02
N HIS A 108 0.52 0.06 -6.43
CA HIS A 108 -0.57 0.34 -5.52
C HIS A 108 -0.40 -0.42 -4.21
N GLY A 109 -0.66 0.24 -3.08
CA GLY A 109 -0.90 -0.41 -1.81
C GLY A 109 -2.39 -0.30 -1.48
N VAL A 110 -3.03 -1.40 -1.10
CA VAL A 110 -4.42 -1.39 -0.63
C VAL A 110 -4.43 -1.76 0.84
N VAL A 111 -4.89 -0.84 1.67
CA VAL A 111 -4.86 -0.96 3.14
C VAL A 111 -6.25 -1.26 3.66
N HIS A 112 -6.36 -2.27 4.52
CA HIS A 112 -7.53 -2.50 5.36
C HIS A 112 -7.05 -2.55 6.82
N HIS A 113 -7.16 -1.45 7.52
CA HIS A 113 -6.96 -1.27 8.95
C HIS A 113 -7.14 0.21 9.28
N GLN A 114 -8.12 0.55 10.13
CA GLN A 114 -8.39 1.93 10.55
C GLN A 114 -8.48 2.93 9.37
N THR A 115 -9.10 2.51 8.28
CA THR A 115 -9.15 3.28 7.04
C THR A 115 -10.22 4.37 7.02
N GLU A 116 -11.04 4.48 8.07
CA GLU A 116 -12.10 5.48 8.25
C GLU A 116 -11.59 6.93 8.24
N ASN A 117 -10.33 7.14 8.56
CA ASN A 117 -9.69 8.46 8.52
C ASN A 117 -8.43 8.46 7.63
N PHE A 118 -8.52 7.82 6.49
CA PHE A 118 -7.38 7.63 5.59
C PHE A 118 -6.75 8.95 5.08
N SER A 119 -7.54 10.01 4.97
CA SER A 119 -7.06 11.33 4.57
C SER A 119 -6.11 11.94 5.60
N ALA A 120 -6.46 11.88 6.87
CA ALA A 120 -5.60 12.33 7.96
C ALA A 120 -4.44 11.34 8.19
N GLY A 121 -4.71 10.07 8.01
CA GLY A 121 -3.78 8.97 8.17
C GLY A 121 -3.80 8.35 9.55
N MET A 122 -3.62 7.03 9.57
CA MET A 122 -3.45 6.23 10.77
C MET A 122 -2.04 5.63 10.77
N PRO A 123 -1.51 5.13 11.91
CA PRO A 123 -0.10 4.74 12.01
C PRO A 123 0.38 3.80 10.90
N THR A 124 -0.39 2.77 10.56
CA THR A 124 -0.01 1.82 9.51
C THR A 124 0.01 2.47 8.13
N ASP A 125 -1.06 3.16 7.72
CA ASP A 125 -1.11 3.76 6.38
C ASP A 125 -0.16 4.95 6.24
N LEU A 126 0.06 5.73 7.30
CA LEU A 126 1.07 6.80 7.32
C LEU A 126 2.48 6.23 7.10
N ALA A 127 2.83 5.12 7.76
CA ALA A 127 4.12 4.48 7.57
C ALA A 127 4.33 4.08 6.09
N PHE A 128 3.33 3.49 5.46
CA PHE A 128 3.40 3.14 4.04
C PHE A 128 3.39 4.36 3.12
N LYS A 129 2.65 5.42 3.44
CA LYS A 129 2.69 6.70 2.69
C LYS A 129 4.07 7.35 2.76
N ILE A 130 4.69 7.40 3.93
CA ILE A 130 6.06 7.91 4.12
C ILE A 130 7.04 7.05 3.33
N GLY A 131 7.00 5.72 3.49
CA GLY A 131 7.89 4.81 2.77
C GLY A 131 7.76 4.94 1.25
N ALA A 132 6.55 5.10 0.73
CA ALA A 132 6.31 5.32 -0.69
C ALA A 132 6.99 6.60 -1.20
N ARG A 133 6.86 7.70 -0.47
CA ARG A 133 7.49 8.98 -0.84
C ARG A 133 9.01 8.90 -0.77
N GLN A 134 9.56 8.34 0.30
CA GLN A 134 11.01 8.17 0.44
C GLN A 134 11.59 7.27 -0.67
N ALA A 135 10.89 6.20 -1.05
CA ALA A 135 11.30 5.34 -2.15
C ALA A 135 11.40 6.09 -3.48
N ILE A 136 10.40 6.93 -3.80
CA ILE A 136 10.40 7.76 -5.02
C ILE A 136 11.57 8.75 -5.00
N PHE A 137 11.75 9.50 -3.90
CA PHE A 137 12.83 10.48 -3.78
C PHE A 137 14.20 9.82 -3.95
N LYS A 138 14.48 8.76 -3.19
CA LYS A 138 15.76 8.03 -3.29
C LYS A 138 16.00 7.41 -4.67
N PHE A 139 14.93 6.95 -5.33
CA PHE A 139 15.03 6.43 -6.69
C PHE A 139 15.41 7.53 -7.68
N LEU A 140 14.78 8.70 -7.59
CA LEU A 140 15.05 9.84 -8.46
C LEU A 140 16.45 10.43 -8.23
N GLU A 141 16.85 10.61 -6.98
CA GLU A 141 18.21 11.05 -6.62
C GLU A 141 19.29 10.12 -7.19
N ARG A 142 19.09 8.80 -7.06
CA ARG A 142 20.04 7.82 -7.59
C ARG A 142 20.20 7.91 -9.11
N ASN A 143 19.12 8.19 -9.85
CA ASN A 143 19.13 8.16 -11.31
C ASN A 143 19.42 9.53 -11.93
N ASN A 144 19.05 10.61 -11.26
CA ASN A 144 19.11 11.97 -11.81
C ASN A 144 20.07 12.91 -11.04
N GLY A 145 20.64 12.46 -9.91
CA GLY A 145 21.46 13.28 -9.01
C GLY A 145 20.62 14.09 -8.02
N GLU A 146 21.27 14.71 -7.04
CA GLU A 146 20.61 15.44 -5.94
C GLU A 146 19.77 16.66 -6.42
N ALA A 147 20.16 17.26 -7.54
CA ALA A 147 19.48 18.45 -8.09
C ALA A 147 18.29 18.11 -9.02
N TRP A 148 17.82 16.86 -9.05
CA TRP A 148 16.77 16.42 -9.98
C TRP A 148 15.49 17.26 -9.92
N TRP A 149 15.14 17.75 -8.73
CA TRP A 149 13.95 18.58 -8.51
C TRP A 149 14.04 19.96 -9.17
N GLY A 150 15.18 20.61 -9.08
CA GLY A 150 15.41 21.96 -9.59
C GLY A 150 15.91 22.03 -11.04
N SER A 151 16.13 20.88 -11.69
CA SER A 151 16.66 20.83 -13.07
C SER A 151 15.59 21.00 -14.15
N GLN A 152 14.31 21.03 -13.78
CA GLN A 152 13.18 21.15 -14.70
C GLN A 152 12.72 22.61 -14.83
N ASP A 153 12.10 22.92 -15.98
CA ASP A 153 11.44 24.22 -16.16
C ASP A 153 10.22 24.29 -15.22
N MET A 154 10.30 25.17 -14.23
CA MET A 154 9.27 25.30 -13.18
C MET A 154 8.01 26.03 -13.64
N ARG A 155 7.95 26.56 -14.89
CA ARG A 155 6.77 27.27 -15.40
C ARG A 155 5.51 26.42 -15.42
N ASP A 156 5.67 25.13 -15.71
CA ASP A 156 4.55 24.18 -15.80
C ASP A 156 4.49 23.21 -14.61
N TYR A 157 5.20 23.53 -13.52
CA TYR A 157 5.34 22.65 -12.36
C TYR A 157 4.02 22.05 -11.87
N TYR A 158 3.00 22.89 -11.65
CA TYR A 158 1.71 22.44 -11.11
C TYR A 158 0.87 21.63 -12.11
N THR A 159 1.03 21.85 -13.40
CA THR A 159 0.32 21.09 -14.43
C THR A 159 0.97 19.76 -14.75
N GLN A 160 2.30 19.68 -14.66
CA GLN A 160 3.05 18.45 -14.91
C GLN A 160 2.76 17.35 -13.89
N HIS A 161 2.48 17.71 -12.62
CA HIS A 161 2.23 16.77 -11.55
C HIS A 161 0.84 16.10 -11.58
N GLN A 162 0.02 16.39 -12.56
CA GLN A 162 -1.29 15.75 -12.74
C GLN A 162 -1.24 14.51 -13.64
N SER A 163 -0.17 14.30 -14.40
CA SER A 163 -0.06 13.18 -15.31
C SER A 163 0.30 11.87 -14.60
N ALA A 164 -0.14 10.74 -15.16
CA ALA A 164 0.25 9.42 -14.67
C ALA A 164 1.76 9.14 -14.83
N ALA A 165 2.44 9.88 -15.70
CA ALA A 165 3.88 9.79 -15.91
C ALA A 165 4.69 10.50 -14.81
N ASP A 166 4.05 11.37 -14.02
CA ASP A 166 4.70 12.05 -12.91
C ASP A 166 5.17 11.02 -11.88
N PRO A 167 6.45 11.07 -11.47
CA PRO A 167 7.01 10.16 -10.47
C PRO A 167 6.20 10.10 -9.16
N PHE A 168 5.57 11.19 -8.74
CA PHE A 168 4.73 11.23 -7.54
C PHE A 168 3.48 10.36 -7.64
N ASN A 169 3.07 9.99 -8.86
CA ASN A 169 1.95 9.10 -9.12
C ASN A 169 2.34 7.63 -9.31
N TRP A 170 3.63 7.28 -9.28
CA TRP A 170 4.08 5.91 -9.47
C TRP A 170 3.67 4.96 -8.34
N ILE A 171 3.49 5.50 -7.12
CA ILE A 171 3.07 4.70 -5.95
C ILE A 171 1.88 5.39 -5.30
N LYS A 172 0.76 4.67 -5.21
CA LYS A 172 -0.49 5.14 -4.61
C LYS A 172 -0.95 4.20 -3.51
N LEU A 173 -1.42 4.77 -2.41
CA LEU A 173 -2.05 4.04 -1.31
C LEU A 173 -3.56 4.29 -1.35
N HIS A 174 -4.34 3.23 -1.17
CA HIS A 174 -5.80 3.27 -1.19
C HIS A 174 -6.38 2.61 0.05
N PRO A 175 -7.44 3.16 0.65
CA PRO A 175 -8.23 2.39 1.61
C PRO A 175 -9.03 1.31 0.87
N LEU A 176 -9.20 0.15 1.49
CA LEU A 176 -10.07 -0.90 0.93
C LEU A 176 -11.54 -0.46 0.95
N MET A 177 -11.94 0.24 2.00
CA MET A 177 -13.30 0.76 2.19
C MET A 177 -13.27 2.27 2.22
N ASP A 178 -14.22 2.93 1.59
CA ASP A 178 -14.39 4.36 1.75
C ASP A 178 -15.15 4.72 3.05
N ALA A 179 -15.06 6.00 3.43
CA ALA A 179 -15.62 6.47 4.69
C ALA A 179 -17.16 6.32 4.77
N GLU A 180 -17.87 6.36 3.64
CA GLU A 180 -19.32 6.19 3.62
C GLU A 180 -19.73 4.73 3.86
N ILE A 181 -19.03 3.79 3.25
CA ILE A 181 -19.27 2.35 3.47
C ILE A 181 -19.00 1.98 4.92
N ILE A 182 -17.89 2.47 5.50
CA ILE A 182 -17.55 2.23 6.91
C ILE A 182 -18.60 2.82 7.84
N LYS A 183 -19.04 4.05 7.55
CA LYS A 183 -20.05 4.74 8.35
C LYS A 183 -21.36 3.96 8.40
N ASN A 184 -21.83 3.48 7.25
CA ASN A 184 -23.03 2.65 7.17
C ASN A 184 -22.84 1.30 7.89
N TYR A 185 -21.68 0.66 7.73
CA TYR A 185 -21.36 -0.60 8.39
C TYR A 185 -21.34 -0.48 9.92
N ILE A 186 -20.75 0.59 10.45
CA ILE A 186 -20.69 0.81 11.91
C ILE A 186 -22.08 1.17 12.48
N PHE A 187 -22.86 1.98 11.76
CA PHE A 187 -24.17 2.41 12.27
C PHE A 187 -25.29 1.37 12.07
N ASP A 188 -25.18 0.52 11.04
CA ASP A 188 -26.20 -0.51 10.79
C ASP A 188 -25.98 -1.79 11.61
N HIS A 189 -24.82 -1.98 12.24
CA HIS A 189 -24.44 -3.19 12.97
C HIS A 189 -24.04 -2.96 14.43
N ALA A 190 -24.12 -1.73 14.92
CA ALA A 190 -23.93 -1.35 16.32
C ALA A 190 -25.29 -1.21 17.04
#